data_8a258b10b3819ad10fec165f3304a3d3
#
_entry.id   8a258b10b3819ad10fec165f3304a3d3
#
_cell.length_a   1.000
_cell.length_b   1.000
_cell.length_c   1.000
_cell.angle_alpha   90.00
_cell.angle_beta   90.00
_cell.angle_gamma   90.00
#
_symmetry.space_group_name_H-M   'P 1'
#
loop_
_entity.id
_entity.type
_entity.pdbx_description
1 polymer ?
#
loop_
_entity_poly.entity_id
_entity_poly.type
_entity_poly.pdbx_seq_one_letter_code
_entity_poly.pdbx_strand_id
1 'polypeptide(L)'
;MKYTIERYKNCQRFNEQYESIHQFLLEAEKLEYNEHFHWGRFEWMHAHSYLDEDQLTSIVMFKDENGAVVGLATYDTSYDDRVYLIHTSLDKVLLERMVDTILEAEGDGAVIKVNAKDTVLCQLLQKKGFEKKDRCACILSLDLTKSLDYCMPDGYVMSPQGYVADPWQYQLVIHKGFDNEGIPERWDDEFLKRIPHVNEDLKAFAIANNEYYAHCGLWYSTGRTAYVEPVATVPEHRKQGLAKAVVYEACTRANVLGAKRAVVISDQEFYFRLGFTRYSEVYDWARIE
;
A
#
# COMPACT_ATOMS: atom_id res chain seq x y z
N MET A 1 -4.12 22.86 -20.63
CA MET A 1 -3.30 21.66 -20.88
C MET A 1 -4.17 20.58 -21.51
N LYS A 2 -3.63 19.82 -22.45
CA LYS A 2 -4.31 18.67 -23.03
C LYS A 2 -3.77 17.41 -22.37
N TYR A 3 -4.62 16.71 -21.63
CA TYR A 3 -4.24 15.44 -21.01
C TYR A 3 -4.56 14.28 -21.93
N THR A 4 -3.65 13.32 -22.03
CA THR A 4 -3.86 12.06 -22.73
C THR A 4 -4.13 10.95 -21.73
N ILE A 5 -4.91 9.96 -22.14
CA ILE A 5 -5.30 8.81 -21.33
C ILE A 5 -4.61 7.58 -21.91
N GLU A 6 -3.97 6.82 -21.07
CA GLU A 6 -3.35 5.55 -21.41
C GLU A 6 -3.76 4.48 -20.40
N ARG A 7 -4.27 3.35 -20.88
CA ARG A 7 -4.54 2.19 -20.03
C ARG A 7 -3.29 1.33 -19.90
N TYR A 8 -3.16 0.64 -18.77
CA TYR A 8 -2.11 -0.34 -18.58
C TYR A 8 -2.22 -1.39 -19.70
N LYS A 9 -1.12 -1.67 -20.37
CA LYS A 9 -1.09 -2.61 -21.49
C LYS A 9 -0.75 -3.99 -20.96
N ASN A 10 -1.66 -4.92 -21.22
CA ASN A 10 -1.33 -6.31 -21.11
C ASN A 10 -1.13 -6.87 -19.70
N CYS A 11 -1.24 -8.16 -19.63
CA CYS A 11 -1.03 -9.06 -18.53
C CYS A 11 0.42 -9.15 -18.00
N GLN A 12 1.30 -8.20 -18.28
CA GLN A 12 2.66 -8.21 -17.74
C GLN A 12 2.75 -7.32 -16.52
N ARG A 13 2.97 -7.92 -15.36
CA ARG A 13 3.05 -7.22 -14.07
C ARG A 13 4.13 -6.14 -14.04
N PHE A 14 5.31 -6.43 -14.58
CA PHE A 14 6.47 -5.53 -14.53
C PHE A 14 6.88 -5.16 -15.95
N ASN A 15 6.59 -3.92 -16.35
CA ASN A 15 6.87 -3.38 -17.66
C ASN A 15 7.19 -1.87 -17.55
N GLU A 16 7.41 -1.18 -18.67
CA GLU A 16 7.72 0.25 -18.68
C GLU A 16 6.61 1.14 -18.09
N GLN A 17 5.35 0.71 -18.18
CA GLN A 17 4.23 1.44 -17.59
C GLN A 17 4.23 1.28 -16.06
N TYR A 18 4.55 0.08 -15.56
CA TYR A 18 4.75 -0.15 -14.13
C TYR A 18 5.82 0.78 -13.57
N GLU A 19 6.98 0.90 -14.23
CA GLU A 19 8.05 1.81 -13.82
C GLU A 19 7.58 3.27 -13.86
N SER A 20 6.84 3.66 -14.88
CA SER A 20 6.28 5.02 -15.00
C SER A 20 5.29 5.33 -13.87
N ILE A 21 4.45 4.36 -13.48
CA ILE A 21 3.53 4.49 -12.36
C ILE A 21 4.31 4.54 -11.04
N HIS A 22 5.31 3.68 -10.86
CA HIS A 22 6.14 3.70 -9.66
C HIS A 22 6.79 5.09 -9.46
N GLN A 23 7.42 5.66 -10.49
CA GLN A 23 8.00 6.99 -10.42
C GLN A 23 6.97 8.09 -10.13
N PHE A 24 5.78 7.99 -10.74
CA PHE A 24 4.67 8.90 -10.44
C PHE A 24 4.23 8.79 -8.97
N LEU A 25 4.09 7.57 -8.43
CA LEU A 25 3.66 7.37 -7.04
C LEU A 25 4.70 7.88 -6.04
N LEU A 26 5.99 7.77 -6.34
CA LEU A 26 7.06 8.40 -5.55
C LEU A 26 6.94 9.93 -5.49
N GLU A 27 6.48 10.57 -6.55
CA GLU A 27 6.21 12.02 -6.53
C GLU A 27 4.89 12.33 -5.84
N ALA A 28 3.87 11.50 -6.05
CA ALA A 28 2.54 11.68 -5.47
C ALA A 28 2.54 11.57 -3.93
N GLU A 29 3.39 10.71 -3.33
CA GLU A 29 3.47 10.57 -1.87
C GLU A 29 3.99 11.83 -1.14
N LYS A 30 4.59 12.79 -1.86
CA LYS A 30 4.94 14.12 -1.29
C LYS A 30 3.70 14.93 -0.88
N LEU A 31 2.54 14.54 -1.38
CA LEU A 31 1.29 15.23 -1.21
C LEU A 31 0.40 14.42 -0.25
N GLU A 32 0.16 14.95 0.93
CA GLU A 32 -0.53 14.26 2.03
C GLU A 32 -1.91 13.68 1.64
N TYR A 33 -2.58 14.29 0.68
CA TYR A 33 -3.87 13.80 0.21
C TYR A 33 -3.78 12.52 -0.63
N ASN A 34 -2.58 12.10 -1.06
CA ASN A 34 -2.34 10.84 -1.78
C ASN A 34 -1.93 9.68 -0.86
N GLU A 35 -1.73 9.91 0.44
CA GLU A 35 -1.26 8.85 1.37
C GLU A 35 -2.22 7.65 1.51
N HIS A 36 -3.41 7.73 0.94
CA HIS A 36 -4.34 6.61 0.88
C HIS A 36 -3.94 5.53 -0.15
N PHE A 37 -2.96 5.82 -1.00
CA PHE A 37 -2.39 4.86 -1.94
C PHE A 37 -0.87 5.07 -2.08
N HIS A 38 -0.11 4.48 -1.16
CA HIS A 38 1.35 4.54 -1.16
C HIS A 38 1.95 3.70 -2.29
N TRP A 39 3.12 4.08 -2.83
CA TRP A 39 3.80 3.30 -3.87
C TRP A 39 4.08 1.84 -3.45
N GLY A 40 4.41 1.61 -2.18
CA GLY A 40 4.62 0.27 -1.64
C GLY A 40 3.36 -0.61 -1.69
N ARG A 41 2.15 0.00 -1.66
CA ARG A 41 0.90 -0.73 -1.87
C ARG A 41 0.77 -1.22 -3.32
N PHE A 42 1.18 -0.41 -4.28
CA PHE A 42 1.23 -0.79 -5.69
C PHE A 42 2.23 -1.94 -5.93
N GLU A 43 3.42 -1.87 -5.30
CA GLU A 43 4.41 -2.95 -5.32
C GLU A 43 3.84 -4.24 -4.72
N TRP A 44 3.24 -4.14 -3.54
CA TRP A 44 2.64 -5.29 -2.85
C TRP A 44 1.54 -5.94 -3.69
N MET A 45 0.65 -5.14 -4.30
CA MET A 45 -0.39 -5.61 -5.21
C MET A 45 0.23 -6.42 -6.37
N HIS A 46 1.26 -5.88 -7.03
CA HIS A 46 1.92 -6.55 -8.16
C HIS A 46 2.71 -7.79 -7.75
N ALA A 47 3.14 -7.85 -6.48
CA ALA A 47 3.81 -9.02 -5.91
C ALA A 47 2.83 -10.11 -5.46
N HIS A 48 1.55 -9.82 -5.37
CA HIS A 48 0.57 -10.73 -4.78
C HIS A 48 0.24 -11.88 -5.74
N SER A 49 0.18 -13.12 -5.21
CA SER A 49 -0.15 -14.32 -6.00
C SER A 49 -1.59 -14.32 -6.53
N TYR A 50 -2.49 -13.59 -5.85
CA TYR A 50 -3.90 -13.46 -6.23
C TYR A 50 -4.18 -12.28 -7.18
N LEU A 51 -3.15 -11.59 -7.66
CA LEU A 51 -3.35 -10.54 -8.64
C LEU A 51 -3.96 -11.12 -9.91
N ASP A 52 -5.14 -10.63 -10.27
CA ASP A 52 -5.76 -10.91 -11.56
C ASP A 52 -5.10 -10.03 -12.62
N GLU A 53 -4.22 -10.64 -13.42
CA GLU A 53 -3.47 -9.94 -14.46
C GLU A 53 -4.37 -9.37 -15.56
N ASP A 54 -5.52 -9.97 -15.81
CA ASP A 54 -6.49 -9.47 -16.81
C ASP A 54 -7.08 -8.13 -16.37
N GLN A 55 -7.18 -7.90 -15.06
CA GLN A 55 -7.67 -6.64 -14.49
C GLN A 55 -6.64 -5.50 -14.52
N LEU A 56 -5.37 -5.77 -14.81
CA LEU A 56 -4.35 -4.71 -14.93
C LEU A 56 -4.75 -3.65 -15.97
N THR A 57 -5.51 -4.02 -17.00
CA THR A 57 -6.03 -3.08 -18.01
C THR A 57 -7.02 -2.06 -17.46
N SER A 58 -7.55 -2.26 -16.24
CA SER A 58 -8.40 -1.28 -15.54
C SER A 58 -7.59 -0.11 -14.98
N ILE A 59 -6.26 -0.25 -14.85
CA ILE A 59 -5.39 0.84 -14.43
C ILE A 59 -5.27 1.87 -15.55
N VAL A 60 -5.52 3.15 -15.21
CA VAL A 60 -5.55 4.26 -16.16
C VAL A 60 -4.56 5.34 -15.74
N MET A 61 -3.65 5.68 -16.64
CA MET A 61 -2.69 6.78 -16.49
C MET A 61 -3.19 8.01 -17.22
N PHE A 62 -3.09 9.17 -16.57
CA PHE A 62 -3.35 10.48 -17.16
C PHE A 62 -2.01 11.18 -17.31
N LYS A 63 -1.66 11.50 -18.57
CA LYS A 63 -0.36 12.10 -18.92
C LYS A 63 -0.54 13.53 -19.38
N ASP A 64 0.40 14.37 -19.02
CA ASP A 64 0.48 15.75 -19.51
C ASP A 64 0.99 15.83 -20.97
N GLU A 65 1.16 17.04 -21.48
CA GLU A 65 1.64 17.29 -22.84
C GLU A 65 3.10 16.84 -23.09
N ASN A 66 3.88 16.61 -22.03
CA ASN A 66 5.25 16.07 -22.07
C ASN A 66 5.28 14.54 -21.97
N GLY A 67 4.13 13.90 -21.79
CA GLY A 67 4.01 12.45 -21.60
C GLY A 67 4.29 11.98 -20.18
N ALA A 68 4.47 12.88 -19.22
CA ALA A 68 4.63 12.53 -17.80
C ALA A 68 3.29 12.13 -17.19
N VAL A 69 3.27 11.07 -16.37
CA VAL A 69 2.07 10.68 -15.60
C VAL A 69 1.84 11.73 -14.51
N VAL A 70 0.64 12.30 -14.48
CA VAL A 70 0.20 13.32 -13.52
C VAL A 70 -1.08 12.93 -12.78
N GLY A 71 -1.69 11.83 -13.18
CA GLY A 71 -2.85 11.23 -12.54
C GLY A 71 -2.90 9.73 -12.79
N LEU A 72 -3.44 9.00 -11.83
CA LEU A 72 -3.60 7.55 -11.86
C LEU A 72 -4.98 7.19 -11.31
N ALA A 73 -5.68 6.31 -12.01
CA ALA A 73 -6.82 5.58 -11.49
C ALA A 73 -6.42 4.11 -11.38
N THR A 74 -6.56 3.52 -10.19
CA THR A 74 -6.14 2.15 -9.93
C THR A 74 -7.05 1.49 -8.90
N TYR A 75 -6.92 0.19 -8.74
CA TYR A 75 -7.55 -0.62 -7.70
C TYR A 75 -6.49 -1.22 -6.76
N ASP A 76 -6.89 -2.01 -5.80
CA ASP A 76 -6.01 -2.64 -4.82
C ASP A 76 -6.23 -4.16 -4.79
N THR A 77 -5.20 -4.92 -5.13
CA THR A 77 -5.06 -6.39 -5.11
C THR A 77 -6.11 -7.13 -5.95
N SER A 78 -7.40 -6.94 -5.68
CA SER A 78 -8.52 -7.46 -6.48
C SER A 78 -9.40 -6.31 -6.95
N TYR A 79 -9.89 -6.42 -8.17
CA TYR A 79 -10.84 -5.46 -8.71
C TYR A 79 -12.23 -5.69 -8.08
N ASP A 80 -12.74 -4.67 -7.39
CA ASP A 80 -14.03 -4.71 -6.69
C ASP A 80 -14.89 -3.46 -6.97
N ASP A 81 -14.78 -2.90 -8.18
CA ASP A 81 -15.44 -1.68 -8.65
C ASP A 81 -15.08 -0.40 -7.85
N ARG A 82 -14.07 -0.50 -6.98
CA ARG A 82 -13.59 0.60 -6.15
C ARG A 82 -12.27 1.14 -6.68
N VAL A 83 -12.28 2.40 -7.02
CA VAL A 83 -11.16 3.07 -7.68
C VAL A 83 -10.48 4.06 -6.76
N TYR A 84 -9.15 3.97 -6.66
CA TYR A 84 -8.30 5.00 -6.08
C TYR A 84 -7.93 6.02 -7.15
N LEU A 85 -8.17 7.29 -6.90
CA LEU A 85 -7.66 8.38 -7.72
C LEU A 85 -6.49 9.06 -7.02
N ILE A 86 -5.34 9.07 -7.69
CA ILE A 86 -4.10 9.67 -7.22
C ILE A 86 -3.68 10.74 -8.24
N HIS A 87 -3.29 11.92 -7.80
CA HIS A 87 -2.88 12.99 -8.71
C HIS A 87 -1.81 13.89 -8.09
N THR A 88 -0.98 14.48 -8.94
CA THR A 88 0.06 15.44 -8.54
C THR A 88 -0.28 16.89 -8.89
N SER A 89 -1.43 17.12 -9.53
CA SER A 89 -1.89 18.43 -9.94
C SER A 89 -3.32 18.69 -9.50
N LEU A 90 -3.59 19.89 -9.00
CA LEU A 90 -4.92 20.36 -8.66
C LEU A 90 -5.64 21.02 -9.85
N ASP A 91 -5.13 20.84 -11.08
CA ASP A 91 -5.79 21.34 -12.29
C ASP A 91 -7.17 20.70 -12.43
N LYS A 92 -8.17 21.56 -12.42
CA LYS A 92 -9.57 21.14 -12.52
C LYS A 92 -9.87 20.32 -13.77
N VAL A 93 -9.23 20.64 -14.90
CA VAL A 93 -9.43 19.92 -16.16
C VAL A 93 -8.92 18.48 -16.02
N LEU A 94 -7.77 18.27 -15.35
CA LEU A 94 -7.28 16.93 -15.04
C LEU A 94 -8.26 16.16 -14.18
N LEU A 95 -8.64 16.73 -13.03
CA LEU A 95 -9.51 16.07 -12.06
C LEU A 95 -10.89 15.74 -12.65
N GLU A 96 -11.49 16.66 -13.42
CA GLU A 96 -12.73 16.39 -14.14
C GLU A 96 -12.56 15.23 -15.14
N ARG A 97 -11.44 15.22 -15.89
CA ARG A 97 -11.16 14.16 -16.84
C ARG A 97 -10.97 12.80 -16.17
N MET A 98 -10.30 12.78 -15.01
CA MET A 98 -10.13 11.55 -14.21
C MET A 98 -11.48 10.98 -13.78
N VAL A 99 -12.33 11.80 -13.17
CA VAL A 99 -13.66 11.36 -12.71
C VAL A 99 -14.54 10.94 -13.89
N ASP A 100 -14.54 11.69 -15.00
CA ASP A 100 -15.33 11.34 -16.18
C ASP A 100 -14.89 10.01 -16.79
N THR A 101 -13.59 9.74 -16.84
CA THR A 101 -13.06 8.46 -17.33
C THR A 101 -13.54 7.27 -16.49
N ILE A 102 -13.64 7.42 -15.15
CA ILE A 102 -14.19 6.38 -14.30
C ILE A 102 -15.68 6.20 -14.55
N LEU A 103 -16.44 7.30 -14.68
CA LEU A 103 -17.86 7.22 -15.00
C LEU A 103 -18.12 6.60 -16.37
N GLU A 104 -17.27 6.85 -17.37
CA GLU A 104 -17.35 6.22 -18.69
C GLU A 104 -17.10 4.70 -18.61
N ALA A 105 -16.28 4.23 -17.68
CA ALA A 105 -15.96 2.81 -17.52
C ALA A 105 -16.96 2.06 -16.62
N GLU A 106 -17.29 2.61 -15.45
CA GLU A 106 -18.05 1.94 -14.38
C GLU A 106 -19.52 2.39 -14.31
N GLY A 107 -19.87 3.46 -15.03
CA GLY A 107 -21.22 4.03 -14.96
C GLY A 107 -21.55 4.64 -13.59
N ASP A 108 -22.85 4.65 -13.24
CA ASP A 108 -23.32 5.24 -11.99
C ASP A 108 -22.98 4.38 -10.76
N GLY A 109 -22.59 3.11 -10.95
CA GLY A 109 -22.10 2.22 -9.90
C GLY A 109 -20.69 2.52 -9.39
N ALA A 110 -19.96 3.44 -10.02
CA ALA A 110 -18.60 3.79 -9.66
C ALA A 110 -18.46 4.22 -8.20
N VAL A 111 -17.52 3.60 -7.48
CA VAL A 111 -17.13 3.98 -6.11
C VAL A 111 -15.69 4.50 -6.13
N ILE A 112 -15.50 5.76 -5.72
CA ILE A 112 -14.18 6.41 -5.70
C ILE A 112 -13.71 6.56 -4.27
N LYS A 113 -12.51 6.04 -3.97
CA LYS A 113 -11.85 6.19 -2.67
C LYS A 113 -11.04 7.48 -2.63
N VAL A 114 -11.35 8.35 -1.69
CA VAL A 114 -10.72 9.67 -1.57
C VAL A 114 -10.28 9.94 -0.13
N ASN A 115 -9.06 10.41 0.02
CA ASN A 115 -8.54 10.92 1.28
C ASN A 115 -9.27 12.22 1.65
N ALA A 116 -9.72 12.34 2.90
CA ALA A 116 -10.43 13.52 3.39
C ALA A 116 -9.62 14.84 3.26
N LYS A 117 -8.29 14.74 3.15
CA LYS A 117 -7.41 15.90 2.91
C LYS A 117 -7.47 16.41 1.47
N ASP A 118 -7.97 15.62 0.52
CA ASP A 118 -8.18 16.06 -0.86
C ASP A 118 -9.49 16.85 -1.01
N THR A 119 -9.49 18.05 -0.49
CA THR A 119 -10.69 18.90 -0.49
C THR A 119 -11.13 19.31 -1.89
N VAL A 120 -10.19 19.38 -2.85
CA VAL A 120 -10.49 19.80 -4.23
C VAL A 120 -11.23 18.69 -4.96
N LEU A 121 -10.73 17.44 -4.88
CA LEU A 121 -11.40 16.30 -5.46
C LEU A 121 -12.74 16.01 -4.77
N CYS A 122 -12.82 16.11 -3.45
CA CYS A 122 -14.07 15.99 -2.69
C CYS A 122 -15.15 16.99 -3.17
N GLN A 123 -14.78 18.26 -3.37
CA GLN A 123 -15.70 19.28 -3.89
C GLN A 123 -16.13 19.00 -5.33
N LEU A 124 -15.23 18.50 -6.16
CA LEU A 124 -15.53 18.11 -7.53
C LEU A 124 -16.53 16.96 -7.56
N LEU A 125 -16.30 15.93 -6.76
CA LEU A 125 -17.20 14.76 -6.68
C LEU A 125 -18.61 15.18 -6.24
N GLN A 126 -18.73 16.05 -5.23
CA GLN A 126 -20.04 16.61 -4.84
C GLN A 126 -20.74 17.32 -5.99
N LYS A 127 -20.01 18.15 -6.76
CA LYS A 127 -20.57 18.84 -7.94
C LYS A 127 -21.01 17.87 -9.05
N LYS A 128 -20.39 16.70 -9.13
CA LYS A 128 -20.75 15.64 -10.11
C LYS A 128 -21.80 14.66 -9.57
N GLY A 129 -22.43 14.97 -8.41
CA GLY A 129 -23.52 14.18 -7.85
C GLY A 129 -23.09 12.97 -7.04
N PHE A 130 -21.80 12.90 -6.65
CA PHE A 130 -21.36 11.89 -5.70
C PHE A 130 -21.64 12.34 -4.28
N GLU A 131 -22.01 11.39 -3.43
CA GLU A 131 -22.10 11.56 -1.99
C GLU A 131 -20.98 10.83 -1.27
N LYS A 132 -20.50 11.46 -0.22
CA LYS A 132 -19.59 10.84 0.72
C LYS A 132 -20.34 9.75 1.49
N LYS A 133 -19.84 8.53 1.41
CA LYS A 133 -20.37 7.36 2.12
C LYS A 133 -19.59 7.13 3.42
N ASP A 134 -19.65 5.92 3.95
CA ASP A 134 -18.93 5.56 5.16
C ASP A 134 -17.41 5.65 4.99
N ARG A 135 -16.72 5.84 6.12
CA ARG A 135 -15.26 5.77 6.16
C ARG A 135 -14.82 4.34 5.84
N CYS A 136 -14.04 4.19 4.78
CA CYS A 136 -13.54 2.88 4.35
C CYS A 136 -12.16 2.53 4.91
N ALA A 137 -11.35 3.54 5.29
CA ALA A 137 -10.05 3.31 5.89
C ALA A 137 -9.60 4.47 6.79
N CYS A 138 -8.65 4.17 7.68
CA CYS A 138 -7.95 5.15 8.49
C CYS A 138 -6.45 5.07 8.19
N ILE A 139 -5.81 6.21 8.00
CA ILE A 139 -4.36 6.31 7.88
C ILE A 139 -3.84 6.67 9.27
N LEU A 140 -3.04 5.78 9.84
CA LEU A 140 -2.39 5.98 11.11
C LEU A 140 -0.92 6.31 10.89
N SER A 141 -0.35 7.11 11.77
CA SER A 141 1.03 7.60 11.69
C SER A 141 1.79 7.36 12.99
N LEU A 142 3.04 6.93 12.88
CA LEU A 142 4.00 6.76 13.96
C LEU A 142 5.21 7.67 13.75
N ASP A 143 5.57 8.42 14.79
CA ASP A 143 6.77 9.27 14.81
C ASP A 143 8.01 8.41 15.06
N LEU A 144 8.87 8.28 14.07
CA LEU A 144 10.10 7.49 14.12
C LEU A 144 11.29 8.24 14.73
N THR A 145 11.13 9.51 15.09
CA THR A 145 12.20 10.25 15.79
C THR A 145 12.31 9.87 17.27
N LYS A 146 11.33 9.13 17.77
CA LYS A 146 11.29 8.59 19.14
C LYS A 146 11.85 7.17 19.17
N SER A 147 12.42 6.78 20.33
CA SER A 147 12.84 5.40 20.57
C SER A 147 11.65 4.44 20.50
N LEU A 148 11.86 3.32 19.81
CA LEU A 148 10.88 2.25 19.68
C LEU A 148 11.40 1.01 20.42
N ASP A 149 11.13 0.95 21.74
CA ASP A 149 11.66 -0.11 22.58
C ASP A 149 10.78 -1.36 22.56
N TYR A 150 11.43 -2.49 22.34
CA TYR A 150 10.79 -3.80 22.41
C TYR A 150 11.72 -4.84 23.06
N CYS A 151 11.15 -5.91 23.56
CA CYS A 151 11.88 -7.10 23.99
C CYS A 151 11.39 -8.29 23.17
N MET A 152 12.30 -9.13 22.72
CA MET A 152 11.93 -10.41 22.13
C MET A 152 11.46 -11.35 23.24
N PRO A 153 10.34 -12.05 23.04
CA PRO A 153 9.93 -13.12 23.95
C PRO A 153 10.96 -14.27 23.96
N ASP A 154 11.03 -14.98 25.09
CA ASP A 154 11.92 -16.13 25.24
C ASP A 154 11.69 -17.18 24.13
N GLY A 155 12.78 -17.71 23.61
CA GLY A 155 12.75 -18.71 22.54
C GLY A 155 12.66 -18.14 21.11
N TYR A 156 12.50 -16.81 20.94
CA TYR A 156 12.49 -16.16 19.62
C TYR A 156 13.70 -15.25 19.44
N VAL A 157 14.15 -15.15 18.20
CA VAL A 157 15.18 -14.20 17.79
C VAL A 157 14.66 -13.30 16.67
N MET A 158 15.13 -12.07 16.64
CA MET A 158 14.87 -11.13 15.55
C MET A 158 15.84 -11.42 14.39
N SER A 159 15.33 -11.45 13.16
CA SER A 159 16.21 -11.52 11.98
C SER A 159 17.18 -10.34 11.96
N PRO A 160 18.48 -10.54 11.72
CA PRO A 160 19.43 -9.42 11.60
C PRO A 160 19.11 -8.56 10.38
N GLN A 161 19.63 -7.33 10.35
CA GLN A 161 19.59 -6.51 9.13
C GLN A 161 20.38 -7.22 8.02
N GLY A 162 19.90 -7.12 6.78
CA GLY A 162 20.49 -7.83 5.63
C GLY A 162 20.20 -9.33 5.62
N TYR A 163 19.24 -9.79 6.43
CA TYR A 163 18.81 -11.18 6.43
C TYR A 163 18.14 -11.56 5.12
N VAL A 164 18.68 -12.59 4.46
CA VAL A 164 18.05 -13.17 3.27
C VAL A 164 16.97 -14.13 3.73
N ALA A 165 15.72 -13.75 3.51
CA ALA A 165 14.58 -14.56 3.93
C ALA A 165 14.48 -15.85 3.10
N ASP A 166 14.17 -16.96 3.76
CA ASP A 166 13.72 -18.17 3.09
C ASP A 166 12.33 -17.91 2.44
N PRO A 167 12.18 -18.04 1.11
CA PRO A 167 10.94 -17.71 0.42
C PRO A 167 9.74 -18.53 0.91
N TRP A 168 9.97 -19.81 1.24
CA TRP A 168 8.90 -20.68 1.73
C TRP A 168 8.44 -20.31 3.13
N GLN A 169 9.38 -20.04 4.05
CA GLN A 169 9.05 -19.58 5.40
C GLN A 169 8.34 -18.20 5.35
N TYR A 170 8.78 -17.32 4.45
CA TYR A 170 8.11 -16.03 4.21
C TYR A 170 6.67 -16.23 3.76
N GLN A 171 6.44 -17.09 2.77
CA GLN A 171 5.09 -17.41 2.30
C GLN A 171 4.23 -18.00 3.42
N LEU A 172 4.78 -18.93 4.20
CA LEU A 172 4.07 -19.59 5.31
C LEU A 172 3.65 -18.60 6.40
N VAL A 173 4.53 -17.68 6.83
CA VAL A 173 4.18 -16.71 7.88
C VAL A 173 3.09 -15.73 7.41
N ILE A 174 3.11 -15.33 6.13
CA ILE A 174 2.05 -14.52 5.54
C ILE A 174 0.75 -15.31 5.48
N HIS A 175 0.76 -16.50 4.90
CA HIS A 175 -0.43 -17.34 4.75
C HIS A 175 -1.11 -17.62 6.10
N LYS A 176 -0.37 -18.12 7.08
CA LYS A 176 -0.89 -18.40 8.42
C LYS A 176 -1.29 -17.12 9.17
N GLY A 177 -0.48 -16.07 9.05
CA GLY A 177 -0.71 -14.81 9.75
C GLY A 177 -1.96 -14.05 9.29
N PHE A 178 -2.43 -14.30 8.07
CA PHE A 178 -3.70 -13.81 7.53
C PHE A 178 -4.86 -14.81 7.69
N ASP A 179 -4.70 -15.82 8.55
CA ASP A 179 -5.71 -16.84 8.87
C ASP A 179 -6.23 -17.62 7.64
N ASN A 180 -5.39 -17.77 6.60
CA ASN A 180 -5.72 -18.60 5.45
C ASN A 180 -5.66 -20.09 5.82
N GLU A 181 -6.59 -20.87 5.29
CA GLU A 181 -6.70 -22.29 5.56
C GLU A 181 -5.71 -23.12 4.70
N GLY A 182 -5.33 -24.27 5.25
CA GLY A 182 -4.53 -25.28 4.54
C GLY A 182 -3.05 -24.91 4.39
N ILE A 183 -2.43 -25.48 3.36
CA ILE A 183 -1.04 -25.19 2.97
C ILE A 183 -1.09 -24.42 1.66
N PRO A 184 -0.40 -23.27 1.57
CA PRO A 184 -0.42 -22.48 0.35
C PRO A 184 0.24 -23.25 -0.81
N GLU A 185 -0.21 -22.98 -2.01
CA GLU A 185 0.54 -23.37 -3.21
C GLU A 185 1.90 -22.64 -3.18
N ARG A 186 2.98 -23.39 -3.42
CA ARG A 186 4.32 -22.81 -3.34
C ARG A 186 4.53 -21.80 -4.45
N TRP A 187 4.88 -20.59 -4.07
CA TRP A 187 5.27 -19.57 -5.04
C TRP A 187 6.55 -19.98 -5.78
N ASP A 188 6.64 -19.58 -7.03
CA ASP A 188 7.88 -19.64 -7.76
C ASP A 188 8.92 -18.73 -7.08
N ASP A 189 10.02 -19.32 -6.60
CA ASP A 189 11.10 -18.57 -5.92
C ASP A 189 11.66 -17.46 -6.83
N GLU A 190 11.61 -17.64 -8.17
CA GLU A 190 12.00 -16.61 -9.13
C GLU A 190 11.04 -15.44 -9.18
N PHE A 191 9.74 -15.64 -8.85
CA PHE A 191 8.76 -14.56 -8.80
C PHE A 191 9.10 -13.54 -7.71
N LEU A 192 9.42 -13.99 -6.51
CA LEU A 192 9.80 -13.11 -5.39
C LEU A 192 11.06 -12.29 -5.69
N LYS A 193 11.98 -12.82 -6.49
CA LYS A 193 13.19 -12.12 -6.93
C LYS A 193 12.94 -11.08 -8.03
N ARG A 194 11.78 -11.10 -8.67
CA ARG A 194 11.43 -10.17 -9.76
C ARG A 194 10.76 -8.89 -9.30
N ILE A 195 10.41 -8.76 -8.01
CA ILE A 195 9.80 -7.54 -7.48
C ILE A 195 10.85 -6.43 -7.47
N PRO A 196 10.71 -5.39 -8.33
CA PRO A 196 11.82 -4.47 -8.62
C PRO A 196 12.24 -3.60 -7.45
N HIS A 197 11.29 -3.13 -6.63
CA HIS A 197 11.54 -2.07 -5.63
C HIS A 197 11.35 -2.54 -4.19
N VAL A 198 11.53 -3.84 -3.94
CA VAL A 198 11.38 -4.39 -2.59
C VAL A 198 12.51 -3.92 -1.67
N ASN A 199 12.14 -3.52 -0.45
CA ASN A 199 13.08 -3.17 0.60
C ASN A 199 13.43 -4.40 1.45
N GLU A 200 14.34 -5.27 0.97
CA GLU A 200 14.72 -6.49 1.70
C GLU A 200 15.25 -6.21 3.10
N ASP A 201 16.07 -5.16 3.26
CA ASP A 201 16.62 -4.75 4.55
C ASP A 201 15.57 -4.28 5.57
N LEU A 202 14.37 -3.94 5.11
CA LEU A 202 13.26 -3.47 5.93
C LEU A 202 12.26 -4.59 6.28
N LYS A 203 12.52 -5.82 5.85
CA LYS A 203 11.78 -7.00 6.30
C LYS A 203 12.31 -7.47 7.64
N ALA A 204 11.46 -7.52 8.65
CA ALA A 204 11.78 -8.04 9.98
C ALA A 204 10.98 -9.32 10.25
N PHE A 205 11.65 -10.34 10.79
CA PHE A 205 11.07 -11.64 11.14
C PHE A 205 11.36 -12.01 12.57
N ALA A 206 10.37 -12.52 13.29
CA ALA A 206 10.55 -13.21 14.56
C ALA A 206 10.68 -14.71 14.26
N ILE A 207 11.83 -15.28 14.60
CA ILE A 207 12.26 -16.62 14.20
C ILE A 207 12.43 -17.49 15.46
N ALA A 208 11.95 -18.73 15.40
CA ALA A 208 12.28 -19.79 16.34
C ALA A 208 12.36 -21.13 15.59
N ASN A 209 13.30 -22.00 15.97
CA ASN A 209 13.49 -23.32 15.34
C ASN A 209 13.57 -23.28 13.80
N ASN A 210 14.17 -22.24 13.24
CA ASN A 210 14.26 -21.96 11.80
C ASN A 210 12.90 -21.71 11.10
N GLU A 211 11.83 -21.43 11.83
CA GLU A 211 10.53 -21.07 11.30
C GLU A 211 10.18 -19.61 11.63
N TYR A 212 9.38 -18.97 10.75
CA TYR A 212 8.96 -17.59 10.96
C TYR A 212 7.58 -17.54 11.60
N TYR A 213 7.46 -16.80 12.71
CA TYR A 213 6.22 -16.70 13.47
C TYR A 213 5.59 -15.31 13.46
N ALA A 214 6.37 -14.28 13.19
CA ALA A 214 5.85 -12.96 12.86
C ALA A 214 6.71 -12.28 11.80
N HIS A 215 6.09 -11.41 11.05
CA HIS A 215 6.73 -10.63 9.99
C HIS A 215 6.17 -9.21 9.95
N CYS A 216 7.04 -8.26 9.65
CA CYS A 216 6.69 -6.92 9.20
C CYS A 216 7.52 -6.59 7.97
N GLY A 217 6.84 -6.26 6.86
CA GLY A 217 7.41 -5.60 5.71
C GLY A 217 7.24 -4.10 5.84
N LEU A 218 8.16 -3.34 5.26
CA LEU A 218 8.10 -1.91 5.23
C LEU A 218 8.65 -1.40 3.91
N TRP A 219 7.95 -0.46 3.30
CA TRP A 219 8.30 0.17 2.04
C TRP A 219 8.78 1.59 2.30
N TYR A 220 9.96 1.91 1.81
CA TYR A 220 10.57 3.21 2.05
C TYR A 220 11.47 3.63 0.91
N SER A 221 11.35 4.87 0.49
CA SER A 221 12.28 5.57 -0.39
C SER A 221 12.88 6.77 0.35
N THR A 222 14.17 7.04 0.15
CA THR A 222 14.91 8.07 0.90
C THR A 222 14.22 9.42 0.90
N GLY A 223 14.06 9.99 2.09
CA GLY A 223 13.40 11.29 2.28
C GLY A 223 11.87 11.26 2.23
N ARG A 224 11.28 10.06 2.26
CA ARG A 224 9.83 9.83 2.18
C ARG A 224 9.25 9.30 3.49
N THR A 225 7.96 9.02 3.46
CA THR A 225 7.24 8.31 4.53
C THR A 225 7.47 6.81 4.38
N ALA A 226 7.71 6.11 5.48
CA ALA A 226 7.77 4.66 5.47
C ALA A 226 6.34 4.08 5.54
N TYR A 227 6.03 3.09 4.71
CA TYR A 227 4.72 2.44 4.68
C TYR A 227 4.82 1.02 5.20
N VAL A 228 4.02 0.71 6.23
CA VAL A 228 4.03 -0.58 6.94
C VAL A 228 3.03 -1.52 6.27
N GLU A 229 3.54 -2.51 5.55
CA GLU A 229 2.77 -3.59 4.92
C GLU A 229 3.72 -4.67 4.37
N PRO A 230 3.39 -5.97 4.53
CA PRO A 230 2.36 -6.53 5.41
C PRO A 230 2.83 -6.67 6.85
N VAL A 231 1.89 -6.87 7.77
CA VAL A 231 2.19 -7.31 9.14
C VAL A 231 1.43 -8.60 9.42
N ALA A 232 2.14 -9.64 9.76
CA ALA A 232 1.56 -10.96 10.00
C ALA A 232 2.11 -11.59 11.29
N THR A 233 1.27 -12.33 12.00
CA THR A 233 1.68 -13.18 13.13
C THR A 233 0.86 -14.45 13.13
N VAL A 234 1.55 -15.58 13.13
CA VAL A 234 0.94 -16.91 13.21
C VAL A 234 -0.01 -16.98 14.41
N PRO A 235 -1.26 -17.46 14.27
CA PRO A 235 -2.30 -17.39 15.28
C PRO A 235 -1.88 -17.89 16.67
N GLU A 236 -1.23 -19.06 16.73
CA GLU A 236 -0.79 -19.71 17.96
C GLU A 236 0.29 -18.93 18.70
N HIS A 237 0.94 -17.98 18.02
CA HIS A 237 2.02 -17.14 18.54
C HIS A 237 1.61 -15.68 18.76
N ARG A 238 0.31 -15.38 18.63
CA ARG A 238 -0.24 -14.04 18.90
C ARG A 238 -0.24 -13.71 20.40
N LYS A 239 -0.38 -12.44 20.72
CA LYS A 239 -0.43 -11.89 22.10
C LYS A 239 0.82 -12.14 22.97
N GLN A 240 1.95 -12.49 22.35
CA GLN A 240 3.25 -12.67 22.99
C GLN A 240 4.20 -11.48 22.77
N GLY A 241 3.80 -10.45 22.05
CA GLY A 241 4.65 -9.28 21.76
C GLY A 241 5.40 -9.35 20.42
N LEU A 242 5.34 -10.47 19.69
CA LEU A 242 6.09 -10.65 18.43
C LEU A 242 5.75 -9.60 17.36
N ALA A 243 4.44 -9.32 17.16
CA ALA A 243 4.02 -8.30 16.18
C ALA A 243 4.57 -6.90 16.53
N LYS A 244 4.59 -6.52 17.82
CA LYS A 244 5.22 -5.28 18.28
C LYS A 244 6.70 -5.28 17.91
N ALA A 245 7.41 -6.36 18.22
CA ALA A 245 8.85 -6.46 18.00
C ALA A 245 9.21 -6.30 16.50
N VAL A 246 8.54 -7.02 15.60
CA VAL A 246 8.83 -6.93 14.16
C VAL A 246 8.47 -5.57 13.56
N VAL A 247 7.36 -4.93 13.99
CA VAL A 247 6.98 -3.58 13.55
C VAL A 247 8.00 -2.55 14.03
N TYR A 248 8.38 -2.60 15.29
CA TYR A 248 9.34 -1.64 15.84
C TYR A 248 10.74 -1.82 15.25
N GLU A 249 11.16 -3.06 15.02
CA GLU A 249 12.44 -3.33 14.35
C GLU A 249 12.45 -2.78 12.91
N ALA A 250 11.44 -3.09 12.10
CA ALA A 250 11.34 -2.57 10.74
C ALA A 250 11.33 -1.03 10.72
N CYS A 251 10.56 -0.40 11.61
CA CYS A 251 10.51 1.05 11.76
C CYS A 251 11.86 1.63 12.21
N THR A 252 12.59 0.97 13.09
CA THR A 252 13.93 1.39 13.55
C THR A 252 14.92 1.33 12.39
N ARG A 253 14.90 0.27 11.58
CA ARG A 253 15.73 0.16 10.36
C ARG A 253 15.44 1.28 9.38
N ALA A 254 14.15 1.58 9.14
CA ALA A 254 13.75 2.69 8.27
C ALA A 254 14.21 4.05 8.83
N ASN A 255 14.16 4.25 10.15
CA ASN A 255 14.67 5.47 10.78
C ASN A 255 16.19 5.64 10.58
N VAL A 256 16.96 4.55 10.68
CA VAL A 256 18.41 4.56 10.39
C VAL A 256 18.67 5.00 8.95
N LEU A 257 17.81 4.62 7.99
CA LEU A 257 17.88 5.06 6.60
C LEU A 257 17.34 6.49 6.38
N GLY A 258 16.82 7.14 7.43
CA GLY A 258 16.39 8.53 7.40
C GLY A 258 14.89 8.78 7.45
N ALA A 259 14.05 7.74 7.50
CA ALA A 259 12.62 7.89 7.69
C ALA A 259 12.31 8.58 9.03
N LYS A 260 11.42 9.57 9.01
CA LYS A 260 10.98 10.30 10.22
C LYS A 260 9.59 9.91 10.66
N ARG A 261 8.84 9.27 9.77
CA ARG A 261 7.46 8.87 9.98
C ARG A 261 7.17 7.55 9.29
N ALA A 262 6.42 6.68 9.96
CA ALA A 262 5.80 5.52 9.34
C ALA A 262 4.28 5.71 9.30
N VAL A 263 3.64 5.17 8.26
CA VAL A 263 2.17 5.12 8.14
C VAL A 263 1.71 3.69 7.91
N VAL A 264 0.47 3.43 8.32
CA VAL A 264 -0.25 2.19 8.04
C VAL A 264 -1.70 2.54 7.72
N ILE A 265 -2.29 1.85 6.76
CA ILE A 265 -3.71 1.97 6.43
C ILE A 265 -4.47 0.90 7.22
N SER A 266 -4.99 1.28 8.38
CA SER A 266 -5.69 0.37 9.29
C SER A 266 -6.40 1.14 10.39
N ASP A 267 -7.45 0.59 10.97
CA ASP A 267 -8.07 1.08 12.21
C ASP A 267 -8.08 0.02 13.32
N GLN A 268 -7.23 -1.00 13.21
CA GLN A 268 -7.06 -1.99 14.25
C GLN A 268 -6.46 -1.38 15.52
N GLU A 269 -7.06 -1.71 16.66
CA GLU A 269 -6.61 -1.31 18.01
C GLU A 269 -5.14 -1.65 18.28
N PHE A 270 -4.61 -2.67 17.61
CA PHE A 270 -3.22 -3.08 17.68
C PHE A 270 -2.26 -1.92 17.40
N TYR A 271 -2.47 -1.18 16.32
CA TYR A 271 -1.58 -0.07 15.94
C TYR A 271 -1.64 1.09 16.92
N PHE A 272 -2.81 1.40 17.48
CA PHE A 272 -2.92 2.44 18.52
C PHE A 272 -2.11 2.09 19.76
N ARG A 273 -2.09 0.81 20.15
CA ARG A 273 -1.26 0.32 21.26
C ARG A 273 0.23 0.38 20.97
N LEU A 274 0.63 0.41 19.72
CA LEU A 274 2.01 0.66 19.28
C LEU A 274 2.35 2.16 19.19
N GLY A 275 1.44 3.06 19.56
CA GLY A 275 1.66 4.49 19.53
C GLY A 275 1.38 5.16 18.18
N PHE A 276 0.81 4.42 17.22
CA PHE A 276 0.27 5.05 16.04
C PHE A 276 -0.93 5.93 16.41
N THR A 277 -1.06 7.06 15.75
CA THR A 277 -2.15 8.02 15.96
C THR A 277 -2.87 8.28 14.62
N ARG A 278 -4.14 8.66 14.70
CA ARG A 278 -4.91 9.03 13.49
C ARG A 278 -4.27 10.23 12.80
N TYR A 279 -4.03 10.08 11.51
CA TYR A 279 -3.44 11.10 10.66
C TYR A 279 -4.39 11.60 9.59
N SER A 280 -5.12 10.68 8.94
CA SER A 280 -6.12 11.00 7.93
C SER A 280 -7.15 9.88 7.83
N GLU A 281 -8.21 10.13 7.07
CA GLU A 281 -9.30 9.19 6.81
C GLU A 281 -9.59 9.11 5.33
N VAL A 282 -10.02 7.93 4.88
CA VAL A 282 -10.41 7.65 3.51
C VAL A 282 -11.88 7.31 3.47
N TYR A 283 -12.59 7.86 2.51
CA TYR A 283 -14.02 7.68 2.34
C TYR A 283 -14.34 7.17 0.94
N ASP A 284 -15.32 6.30 0.87
CA ASP A 284 -15.96 5.94 -0.39
C ASP A 284 -16.88 7.09 -0.82
N TRP A 285 -16.85 7.39 -2.10
CA TRP A 285 -17.73 8.34 -2.75
C TRP A 285 -18.47 7.61 -3.86
N ALA A 286 -19.80 7.64 -3.83
CA ALA A 286 -20.65 6.98 -4.81
C ALA A 286 -21.82 7.91 -5.18
N ARG A 287 -22.39 7.72 -6.39
CA ARG A 287 -23.63 8.41 -6.76
C ARG A 287 -24.84 7.86 -6.00
N ILE A 288 -25.85 8.67 -5.87
CA ILE A 288 -27.16 8.25 -5.37
C ILE A 288 -27.88 7.58 -6.54
N GLU A 289 -28.39 6.39 -6.33
CA GLU A 289 -29.33 5.75 -7.26
C GLU A 289 -30.63 6.56 -7.37
#